data_3c8dfe472a2664d58f10e793c6bb4d4f
#
_entry.id   3c8dfe472a2664d58f10e793c6bb4d4f
#
_cell.length_a   1.000
_cell.length_b   1.000
_cell.length_c   1.000
_cell.angle_alpha   90.00
_cell.angle_beta   90.00
_cell.angle_gamma   90.00
#
_symmetry.space_group_name_H-M   'P 1'
#
loop_
_entity.id
_entity.type
_entity.pdbx_description
1 polymer ?
#
loop_
_entity_poly.entity_id
_entity_poly.type
_entity_poly.pdbx_seq_one_letter_code
_entity_poly.pdbx_strand_id
1 'polypeptide(L)'
;MKERILILLLLATVCSMQAQNIHMALRPDDLLIDNFEGDTFGNWILEGNAFGNSPVSMERLSIWGDNRFEGNRMASSFVNGDAGTGVLKSPLFRIERRYVNFLIGGGVDYQREYVALWIDGKEVKRSTGYNRRVMEYESWDVAEYMGKNARIVLVDQSKEGWGFINADCFYQSDTKLEKEIFAKRMLVTHRYLNIPVKMGAVIEQMDIWIGDKMVRNMEVELGGDEPDYWVTLEVKDWIGQELRIEASKSPNVEQALNQCFCSETPKEENLFYKEPLRPKVHFTSRRGWLNDPNGLVWHEGEWHLFYQHNPYGCIWGNMTWGHAVSRDLAHWTELGDVLHPDSLGPIFSGSVVVDKKNTLGCQQNGDTVLVAVYTSAGGFGYHTRHLQHSQSIGYSLDKGRNWVTFSGNPVLPTLVRYNRDPKVTWHTPTGRWIMVLYLDKQEYAIFSSPNLMDWTETDRFKLEGADECPDFFEMSVTNEPTVRKWVFTGANSTYLVGSFDGYRFRTETKPVKMDSGTNYYAVQTYSNAPDDRRIQIAWMNGSNFPDMPFNQQMSFPRELTLHRVDKGYVLKSMPVNELALLYGRKYIWKSLVVEEKNCFTTKLNTPAFYLKTGFAVDSVDAQLSLIHI
;
A
#
# COMPACT_ATOMS: atom_id res chain seq x y z
N MET A 1 -24.18 -56.67 25.04
CA MET A 1 -22.97 -56.02 24.54
C MET A 1 -23.31 -54.56 24.33
N LYS A 2 -22.81 -53.70 25.21
CA LYS A 2 -23.17 -52.30 25.28
C LYS A 2 -22.07 -51.51 24.59
N GLU A 3 -22.40 -50.92 23.44
CA GLU A 3 -21.52 -49.93 22.81
C GLU A 3 -21.52 -48.66 23.65
N ARG A 4 -20.34 -48.22 24.06
CA ARG A 4 -20.11 -46.94 24.68
C ARG A 4 -19.71 -45.94 23.63
N ILE A 5 -20.62 -45.07 23.27
CA ILE A 5 -20.32 -43.86 22.45
C ILE A 5 -19.55 -42.91 23.35
N LEU A 6 -18.28 -42.68 23.01
CA LEU A 6 -17.43 -41.68 23.63
C LEU A 6 -17.65 -40.37 22.87
N ILE A 7 -18.46 -39.46 23.43
CA ILE A 7 -18.59 -38.09 22.94
C ILE A 7 -17.36 -37.34 23.43
N LEU A 8 -16.40 -37.10 22.51
CA LEU A 8 -15.34 -36.12 22.71
C LEU A 8 -15.96 -34.72 22.59
N LEU A 9 -16.20 -34.06 23.73
CA LEU A 9 -16.37 -32.62 23.78
C LEU A 9 -15.00 -31.98 23.46
N LEU A 10 -14.82 -31.57 22.22
CA LEU A 10 -13.82 -30.54 21.88
C LEU A 10 -14.32 -29.23 22.50
N LEU A 11 -13.82 -28.90 23.68
CA LEU A 11 -13.78 -27.53 24.16
C LEU A 11 -12.81 -26.78 23.22
N ALA A 12 -13.34 -26.20 22.16
CA ALA A 12 -12.66 -25.11 21.48
C ALA A 12 -12.59 -23.96 22.49
N THR A 13 -11.46 -23.83 23.15
CA THR A 13 -11.07 -22.57 23.77
C THR A 13 -10.88 -21.58 22.63
N VAL A 14 -11.96 -20.92 22.26
CA VAL A 14 -11.90 -19.65 21.58
C VAL A 14 -11.23 -18.73 22.60
N CYS A 15 -9.93 -18.56 22.47
CA CYS A 15 -9.23 -17.44 23.08
C CYS A 15 -9.79 -16.22 22.35
N SER A 16 -10.90 -15.67 22.85
CA SER A 16 -11.33 -14.34 22.49
C SER A 16 -10.21 -13.43 22.96
N MET A 17 -9.35 -12.99 22.04
CA MET A 17 -8.58 -11.77 22.26
C MET A 17 -9.65 -10.68 22.48
N GLN A 18 -9.98 -10.41 23.73
CA GLN A 18 -10.70 -9.21 24.07
C GLN A 18 -9.77 -8.06 23.69
N ALA A 19 -10.06 -7.38 22.59
CA ALA A 19 -9.48 -6.10 22.31
C ALA A 19 -9.59 -5.29 23.61
N GLN A 20 -8.45 -4.82 24.13
CA GLN A 20 -8.48 -3.97 25.33
C GLN A 20 -9.16 -2.68 24.89
N ASN A 21 -10.36 -2.43 25.40
CA ASN A 21 -11.07 -1.17 25.18
C ASN A 21 -10.20 -0.01 25.63
N ILE A 22 -10.32 1.11 24.95
CA ILE A 22 -9.77 2.38 25.41
C ILE A 22 -10.53 2.75 26.68
N HIS A 23 -9.81 3.09 27.74
CA HIS A 23 -10.42 3.57 28.97
C HIS A 23 -10.18 5.07 29.15
N MET A 24 -11.24 5.86 29.02
CA MET A 24 -11.23 7.31 29.21
C MET A 24 -11.56 7.61 30.67
N ALA A 25 -10.52 7.79 31.50
CA ALA A 25 -10.74 8.18 32.88
C ALA A 25 -11.22 9.65 32.96
N LEU A 26 -12.54 9.86 32.95
CA LEU A 26 -13.13 11.17 33.20
C LEU A 26 -12.78 11.66 34.62
N ARG A 27 -12.40 12.92 34.73
CA ARG A 27 -12.15 13.58 36.02
C ARG A 27 -13.46 14.05 36.63
N PRO A 28 -13.54 14.25 37.95
CA PRO A 28 -14.77 14.71 38.60
C PRO A 28 -15.34 16.03 38.03
N ASP A 29 -14.47 16.92 37.52
CA ASP A 29 -14.85 18.22 36.98
C ASP A 29 -15.07 18.23 35.47
N ASP A 30 -14.89 17.09 34.79
CA ASP A 30 -15.16 16.95 33.37
C ASP A 30 -16.67 16.92 33.12
N LEU A 31 -17.11 17.53 32.02
CA LEU A 31 -18.51 17.61 31.64
C LEU A 31 -18.78 16.72 30.44
N LEU A 32 -19.42 15.58 30.68
CA LEU A 32 -19.81 14.66 29.61
C LEU A 32 -20.81 15.35 28.67
N ILE A 33 -20.55 15.29 27.37
CA ILE A 33 -21.47 15.70 26.31
C ILE A 33 -22.27 14.48 25.86
N ASP A 34 -21.58 13.40 25.43
CA ASP A 34 -22.19 12.10 25.13
C ASP A 34 -21.11 11.02 25.05
N ASN A 35 -21.43 9.81 25.48
CA ASN A 35 -20.59 8.61 25.38
C ASN A 35 -21.24 7.49 24.57
N PHE A 36 -22.38 7.76 23.93
CA PHE A 36 -23.13 6.84 23.08
C PHE A 36 -23.50 5.48 23.70
N GLU A 37 -23.48 5.33 25.02
CA GLU A 37 -23.83 4.08 25.70
C GLU A 37 -25.36 3.78 25.74
N GLY A 38 -26.18 4.71 25.27
CA GLY A 38 -27.62 4.57 25.17
C GLY A 38 -28.09 3.62 24.07
N ASP A 39 -29.33 3.10 24.19
CA ASP A 39 -29.95 2.27 23.15
C ASP A 39 -30.39 3.06 21.92
N THR A 40 -30.37 4.39 21.97
CA THR A 40 -30.66 5.32 20.89
C THR A 40 -29.71 6.49 20.94
N PHE A 41 -29.67 7.30 19.89
CA PHE A 41 -28.92 8.57 19.89
C PHE A 41 -29.58 9.69 20.72
N GLY A 42 -30.61 9.37 21.51
CA GLY A 42 -31.28 10.35 22.39
C GLY A 42 -31.77 11.58 21.62
N ASN A 43 -31.27 12.76 22.02
CA ASN A 43 -31.64 14.04 21.43
C ASN A 43 -30.75 14.48 20.25
N TRP A 44 -29.92 13.61 19.71
CA TRP A 44 -29.18 13.89 18.51
C TRP A 44 -30.11 13.88 17.29
N ILE A 45 -29.82 14.75 16.33
CA ILE A 45 -30.60 14.86 15.08
C ILE A 45 -29.89 14.05 14.01
N LEU A 46 -30.60 13.09 13.44
CA LEU A 46 -30.16 12.22 12.36
C LEU A 46 -30.65 12.74 11.01
N GLU A 47 -29.76 12.79 10.03
CA GLU A 47 -30.05 13.07 8.63
C GLU A 47 -29.36 12.01 7.75
N GLY A 48 -30.09 11.44 6.78
CA GLY A 48 -29.55 10.36 5.94
C GLY A 48 -29.60 8.98 6.61
N ASN A 49 -28.79 8.03 6.14
CA ASN A 49 -28.83 6.63 6.58
C ASN A 49 -27.49 6.04 7.04
N ALA A 50 -26.41 6.82 7.02
CA ALA A 50 -25.08 6.32 7.37
C ALA A 50 -24.98 5.80 8.81
N PHE A 51 -25.51 6.56 9.78
CA PHE A 51 -25.40 6.24 11.21
C PHE A 51 -26.43 5.22 11.72
N GLY A 52 -27.41 4.81 10.89
CA GLY A 52 -28.52 3.99 11.36
C GLY A 52 -29.40 4.72 12.36
N ASN A 53 -30.06 3.99 13.28
CA ASN A 53 -31.01 4.56 14.23
C ASN A 53 -30.50 4.57 15.68
N SER A 54 -29.31 4.01 15.93
CA SER A 54 -28.75 3.88 17.28
C SER A 54 -27.22 3.75 17.23
N PRO A 55 -26.52 4.04 18.35
CA PRO A 55 -25.11 3.71 18.50
C PRO A 55 -24.85 2.23 18.23
N VAL A 56 -23.69 1.91 17.67
CA VAL A 56 -23.33 0.54 17.27
C VAL A 56 -22.66 -0.17 18.42
N SER A 57 -23.14 -1.38 18.76
CA SER A 57 -22.61 -2.17 19.86
C SER A 57 -21.28 -2.88 19.50
N MET A 58 -20.49 -3.20 20.53
CA MET A 58 -19.25 -3.99 20.43
C MET A 58 -19.47 -5.31 19.68
N GLU A 59 -20.58 -6.01 19.97
CA GLU A 59 -20.91 -7.29 19.35
C GLU A 59 -21.03 -7.16 17.81
N ARG A 60 -21.66 -6.10 17.34
CA ARG A 60 -21.78 -5.82 15.90
C ARG A 60 -20.44 -5.39 15.30
N LEU A 61 -19.63 -4.63 16.04
CA LEU A 61 -18.34 -4.11 15.58
C LEU A 61 -17.28 -5.20 15.49
N SER A 62 -17.33 -6.22 16.32
CA SER A 62 -16.39 -7.34 16.29
C SER A 62 -16.36 -8.08 14.95
N ILE A 63 -17.47 -8.05 14.19
CA ILE A 63 -17.56 -8.61 12.83
C ILE A 63 -16.71 -7.82 11.83
N TRP A 64 -16.42 -6.54 12.13
CA TRP A 64 -15.68 -5.64 11.23
C TRP A 64 -14.18 -5.53 11.53
N GLY A 65 -13.67 -6.30 12.52
CA GLY A 65 -12.27 -6.32 12.93
C GLY A 65 -12.00 -5.56 14.22
N ASP A 66 -10.74 -5.14 14.43
CA ASP A 66 -10.32 -4.43 15.65
C ASP A 66 -10.91 -3.02 15.69
N ASN A 67 -11.84 -2.81 16.61
CA ASN A 67 -12.44 -1.52 16.92
C ASN A 67 -12.26 -1.28 18.41
N ARG A 68 -11.38 -0.36 18.78
CA ARG A 68 -11.15 0.04 20.18
C ARG A 68 -11.77 1.41 20.41
N PHE A 69 -12.66 1.50 21.39
CA PHE A 69 -13.41 2.69 21.79
C PHE A 69 -13.72 2.61 23.29
N GLU A 70 -14.35 3.63 23.87
CA GLU A 70 -14.76 3.61 25.28
C GLU A 70 -16.07 2.85 25.46
N GLY A 71 -16.20 2.08 26.55
CA GLY A 71 -17.46 1.39 26.89
C GLY A 71 -17.87 0.27 25.96
N ASN A 72 -19.18 0.22 25.58
CA ASN A 72 -19.79 -0.87 24.82
C ASN A 72 -20.40 -0.42 23.48
N ARG A 73 -20.52 0.87 23.24
CA ARG A 73 -21.18 1.44 22.04
C ARG A 73 -20.46 2.70 21.57
N MET A 74 -20.57 2.99 20.29
CA MET A 74 -20.05 4.22 19.68
C MET A 74 -20.93 4.72 18.56
N ALA A 75 -20.78 5.98 18.14
CA ALA A 75 -21.34 6.48 16.91
C ALA A 75 -20.48 6.02 15.72
N SER A 76 -21.09 5.34 14.75
CA SER A 76 -20.42 4.87 13.53
C SER A 76 -21.31 5.09 12.31
N SER A 77 -20.75 5.62 11.24
CA SER A 77 -21.44 5.73 9.95
C SER A 77 -21.25 4.50 9.06
N PHE A 78 -20.50 3.48 9.49
CA PHE A 78 -20.27 2.25 8.75
C PHE A 78 -21.42 1.23 8.85
N VAL A 79 -22.57 1.61 9.38
CA VAL A 79 -23.73 0.70 9.60
C VAL A 79 -24.20 0.02 8.32
N ASN A 80 -24.14 0.72 7.20
CA ASN A 80 -24.49 0.23 5.86
C ASN A 80 -23.26 0.09 4.94
N GLY A 81 -22.06 -0.07 5.52
CA GLY A 81 -20.80 -0.03 4.78
C GLY A 81 -20.49 1.37 4.24
N ASP A 82 -19.50 1.48 3.35
CA ASP A 82 -19.07 2.75 2.75
C ASP A 82 -20.14 3.40 1.82
N ALA A 83 -21.28 2.77 1.58
CA ALA A 83 -22.31 3.29 0.69
C ALA A 83 -23.31 4.25 1.38
N GLY A 84 -23.33 4.29 2.72
CA GLY A 84 -24.19 5.16 3.50
C GLY A 84 -23.74 6.62 3.42
N THR A 85 -24.70 7.57 3.46
CA THR A 85 -24.38 8.98 3.67
C THR A 85 -25.31 9.58 4.71
N GLY A 86 -24.82 10.51 5.52
CA GLY A 86 -25.64 11.12 6.56
C GLY A 86 -24.90 12.11 7.44
N VAL A 87 -25.67 12.70 8.35
CA VAL A 87 -25.16 13.65 9.34
C VAL A 87 -25.80 13.34 10.69
N LEU A 88 -25.01 13.39 11.75
CA LEU A 88 -25.46 13.24 13.13
C LEU A 88 -25.08 14.52 13.91
N LYS A 89 -26.06 15.22 14.48
CA LYS A 89 -25.88 16.52 15.13
C LYS A 89 -26.25 16.44 16.60
N SER A 90 -25.38 16.85 17.50
CA SER A 90 -25.65 16.89 18.94
C SER A 90 -26.73 17.92 19.30
N PRO A 91 -27.36 17.80 20.46
CA PRO A 91 -28.01 18.95 21.11
C PRO A 91 -27.02 20.12 21.26
N LEU A 92 -27.57 21.33 21.45
CA LEU A 92 -26.74 22.46 21.82
C LEU A 92 -26.23 22.29 23.26
N PHE A 93 -24.93 22.53 23.45
CA PHE A 93 -24.29 22.60 24.75
C PHE A 93 -23.51 23.90 24.89
N ARG A 94 -23.30 24.37 26.11
CA ARG A 94 -22.48 25.54 26.39
C ARG A 94 -21.03 25.12 26.57
N ILE A 95 -20.09 25.89 26.01
CA ILE A 95 -18.65 25.68 26.25
C ILE A 95 -18.30 26.22 27.64
N GLU A 96 -17.94 25.32 28.56
CA GLU A 96 -17.65 25.62 29.95
C GLU A 96 -16.23 25.19 30.38
N ARG A 97 -15.49 24.52 29.51
CA ARG A 97 -14.11 24.08 29.74
C ARG A 97 -13.26 24.40 28.52
N ARG A 98 -11.95 24.45 28.73
CA ARG A 98 -10.97 24.82 27.71
C ARG A 98 -10.92 23.86 26.53
N TYR A 99 -11.12 22.56 26.75
CA TYR A 99 -11.00 21.54 25.71
C TYR A 99 -12.30 20.79 25.51
N VAL A 100 -12.56 20.43 24.24
CA VAL A 100 -13.50 19.36 23.89
C VAL A 100 -12.67 18.17 23.46
N ASN A 101 -12.73 17.10 24.25
CA ASN A 101 -12.00 15.86 24.09
C ASN A 101 -12.93 14.75 23.59
N PHE A 102 -12.43 13.86 22.72
CA PHE A 102 -13.19 12.75 22.19
C PHE A 102 -12.29 11.69 21.54
N LEU A 103 -12.87 10.55 21.15
CA LEU A 103 -12.25 9.52 20.33
C LEU A 103 -12.77 9.64 18.91
N ILE A 104 -11.88 9.41 17.91
CA ILE A 104 -12.20 9.49 16.49
C ILE A 104 -11.51 8.37 15.71
N GLY A 105 -12.22 7.78 14.74
CA GLY A 105 -11.70 6.77 13.81
C GLY A 105 -12.40 6.87 12.45
N GLY A 106 -12.06 5.98 11.53
CA GLY A 106 -12.62 5.99 10.18
C GLY A 106 -11.71 6.65 9.15
N GLY A 107 -12.29 7.14 8.07
CA GLY A 107 -11.57 7.72 6.95
C GLY A 107 -10.92 9.08 7.21
N VAL A 108 -10.16 9.56 6.24
CA VAL A 108 -9.39 10.82 6.33
C VAL A 108 -9.92 11.90 5.40
N ASP A 109 -11.08 11.72 4.77
CA ASP A 109 -11.62 12.73 3.86
C ASP A 109 -12.12 13.97 4.60
N TYR A 110 -11.22 14.93 4.77
CA TYR A 110 -11.47 16.19 5.45
C TYR A 110 -12.66 17.00 4.89
N GLN A 111 -13.15 16.68 3.69
CA GLN A 111 -14.27 17.37 3.06
C GLN A 111 -15.59 16.62 3.19
N ARG A 112 -15.55 15.29 3.23
CA ARG A 112 -16.75 14.45 3.13
C ARG A 112 -17.05 13.60 4.37
N GLU A 113 -16.01 13.31 5.21
CA GLU A 113 -16.13 12.46 6.40
C GLU A 113 -15.33 13.05 7.56
N TYR A 114 -16.03 13.62 8.53
CA TYR A 114 -15.38 14.37 9.60
C TYR A 114 -16.30 14.57 10.81
N VAL A 115 -15.69 14.92 11.93
CA VAL A 115 -16.33 15.51 13.11
C VAL A 115 -16.04 17.00 13.13
N ALA A 116 -17.05 17.84 13.35
CA ALA A 116 -16.91 19.29 13.41
C ALA A 116 -17.55 19.89 14.65
N LEU A 117 -17.00 21.00 15.13
CA LEU A 117 -17.62 21.87 16.13
C LEU A 117 -18.22 23.09 15.44
N TRP A 118 -19.49 23.34 15.68
CA TRP A 118 -20.23 24.47 15.15
C TRP A 118 -20.63 25.42 16.26
N ILE A 119 -20.36 26.72 16.07
CA ILE A 119 -20.75 27.81 16.97
C ILE A 119 -21.45 28.89 16.15
N ASP A 120 -22.61 29.36 16.62
CA ASP A 120 -23.42 30.36 15.93
C ASP A 120 -23.67 30.02 14.44
N GLY A 121 -23.86 28.72 14.14
CA GLY A 121 -24.10 28.22 12.79
C GLY A 121 -22.88 28.15 11.88
N LYS A 122 -21.67 28.41 12.40
CA LYS A 122 -20.41 28.33 11.67
C LYS A 122 -19.54 27.22 12.22
N GLU A 123 -18.90 26.49 11.33
CA GLU A 123 -17.87 25.53 11.68
C GLU A 123 -16.60 26.25 12.15
N VAL A 124 -16.06 25.85 13.31
CA VAL A 124 -14.86 26.45 13.91
C VAL A 124 -13.72 25.44 14.13
N LYS A 125 -14.02 24.16 14.27
CA LYS A 125 -13.04 23.07 14.38
C LYS A 125 -13.50 21.89 13.54
N ARG A 126 -12.55 21.12 13.04
CA ARG A 126 -12.82 19.88 12.28
C ARG A 126 -11.68 18.87 12.49
N SER A 127 -12.06 17.61 12.60
CA SER A 127 -11.11 16.46 12.64
C SER A 127 -11.65 15.29 11.82
N THR A 128 -10.77 14.45 11.30
CA THR A 128 -11.08 13.23 10.54
C THR A 128 -10.49 12.02 11.25
N GLY A 129 -10.86 10.82 10.84
CA GLY A 129 -10.18 9.59 11.23
C GLY A 129 -8.76 9.49 10.64
N TYR A 130 -8.21 8.27 10.66
CA TYR A 130 -6.82 7.98 10.31
C TYR A 130 -6.72 6.84 9.27
N ASN A 131 -7.78 6.57 8.50
CA ASN A 131 -7.98 5.33 7.73
C ASN A 131 -7.81 4.08 8.61
N ARG A 132 -8.32 4.18 9.83
CA ARG A 132 -8.30 3.11 10.84
C ARG A 132 -9.64 2.97 11.52
N ARG A 133 -9.96 1.77 11.95
CA ARG A 133 -11.13 1.48 12.80
C ARG A 133 -10.82 1.72 14.27
N VAL A 134 -9.59 1.48 14.68
CA VAL A 134 -9.12 1.82 16.04
C VAL A 134 -9.19 3.32 16.21
N MET A 135 -9.85 3.76 17.26
CA MET A 135 -10.00 5.17 17.55
C MET A 135 -8.74 5.78 18.13
N GLU A 136 -8.48 7.03 17.77
CA GLU A 136 -7.41 7.86 18.29
C GLU A 136 -8.00 8.98 19.16
N TYR A 137 -7.15 9.49 20.07
CA TYR A 137 -7.48 10.61 20.94
C TYR A 137 -7.46 11.92 20.16
N GLU A 138 -8.54 12.70 20.29
CA GLU A 138 -8.63 14.03 19.69
C GLU A 138 -9.02 15.07 20.75
N SER A 139 -8.46 16.28 20.65
CA SER A 139 -8.68 17.36 21.62
C SER A 139 -8.67 18.72 20.92
N TRP A 140 -9.78 19.43 21.00
CA TRP A 140 -9.89 20.79 20.48
C TRP A 140 -9.75 21.83 21.59
N ASP A 141 -8.76 22.71 21.49
CA ASP A 141 -8.72 23.92 22.34
C ASP A 141 -9.83 24.87 21.88
N VAL A 142 -10.78 25.11 22.76
CA VAL A 142 -11.98 25.92 22.53
C VAL A 142 -12.05 27.12 23.48
N ALA A 143 -10.92 27.49 24.12
CA ALA A 143 -10.86 28.57 25.10
C ALA A 143 -11.41 29.91 24.55
N GLU A 144 -11.18 30.20 23.25
CA GLU A 144 -11.67 31.42 22.59
C GLU A 144 -13.21 31.46 22.46
N TYR A 145 -13.88 30.34 22.63
CA TYR A 145 -15.36 30.18 22.51
C TYR A 145 -16.02 30.00 23.88
N MET A 146 -15.32 30.18 24.96
CA MET A 146 -15.85 30.00 26.32
C MET A 146 -17.17 30.76 26.50
N GLY A 147 -18.18 30.10 27.07
CA GLY A 147 -19.52 30.63 27.32
C GLY A 147 -20.46 30.65 26.11
N LYS A 148 -19.99 30.31 24.90
CA LYS A 148 -20.86 30.22 23.71
C LYS A 148 -21.58 28.88 23.65
N ASN A 149 -22.71 28.87 22.94
CA ASN A 149 -23.40 27.63 22.62
C ASN A 149 -22.76 26.98 21.38
N ALA A 150 -22.49 25.69 21.49
CA ALA A 150 -21.85 24.90 20.45
C ALA A 150 -22.66 23.64 20.13
N ARG A 151 -22.35 23.02 19.02
CA ARG A 151 -22.89 21.74 18.57
C ARG A 151 -21.79 20.90 17.91
N ILE A 152 -21.75 19.61 18.22
CA ILE A 152 -20.91 18.65 17.50
C ILE A 152 -21.72 18.13 16.31
N VAL A 153 -21.04 18.00 15.16
CA VAL A 153 -21.63 17.49 13.92
C VAL A 153 -20.70 16.43 13.33
N LEU A 154 -21.20 15.21 13.21
CA LEU A 154 -20.54 14.12 12.50
C LEU A 154 -21.10 14.11 11.07
N VAL A 155 -20.24 14.10 10.09
CA VAL A 155 -20.61 14.13 8.65
C VAL A 155 -19.98 12.94 7.95
N ASP A 156 -20.81 12.24 7.18
CA ASP A 156 -20.39 11.24 6.23
C ASP A 156 -21.14 11.47 4.90
N GLN A 157 -20.40 11.90 3.89
CA GLN A 157 -20.87 12.14 2.53
C GLN A 157 -20.00 11.36 1.51
N SER A 158 -19.14 10.47 1.98
CA SER A 158 -18.31 9.62 1.14
C SER A 158 -19.05 8.33 0.76
N LYS A 159 -18.73 7.78 -0.41
CA LYS A 159 -19.15 6.46 -0.88
C LYS A 159 -17.97 5.65 -1.40
N GLU A 160 -16.77 6.11 -1.08
CA GLU A 160 -15.52 5.48 -1.48
C GLU A 160 -14.99 4.59 -0.35
N GLY A 161 -14.03 3.75 -0.64
CA GLY A 161 -13.39 2.92 0.39
C GLY A 161 -12.87 3.77 1.55
N TRP A 162 -13.05 3.31 2.78
CA TRP A 162 -12.88 4.08 4.01
C TRP A 162 -13.84 5.26 4.17
N GLY A 163 -14.94 5.29 3.40
CA GLY A 163 -15.96 6.32 3.44
C GLY A 163 -16.85 6.22 4.68
N PHE A 164 -16.28 6.33 5.88
CA PHE A 164 -17.04 6.34 7.13
C PHE A 164 -16.32 7.13 8.24
N ILE A 165 -17.05 7.57 9.24
CA ILE A 165 -16.54 8.21 10.44
C ILE A 165 -17.05 7.51 11.69
N ASN A 166 -16.15 7.26 12.63
CA ASN A 166 -16.45 6.77 13.97
C ASN A 166 -16.12 7.87 15.00
N ALA A 167 -16.96 8.03 16.01
CA ALA A 167 -16.67 8.94 17.11
C ALA A 167 -17.28 8.44 18.41
N ASP A 168 -16.61 8.78 19.53
CA ASP A 168 -17.06 8.35 20.85
C ASP A 168 -16.59 9.28 21.96
N CYS A 169 -17.24 9.18 23.11
CA CYS A 169 -16.87 9.79 24.38
C CYS A 169 -16.52 11.28 24.30
N PHE A 170 -17.47 12.11 23.85
CA PHE A 170 -17.31 13.56 23.84
C PHE A 170 -17.49 14.14 25.24
N TYR A 171 -16.50 14.88 25.71
CA TYR A 171 -16.58 15.59 27.00
C TYR A 171 -15.77 16.90 26.98
N GLN A 172 -16.12 17.82 27.87
CA GLN A 172 -15.36 19.04 28.07
C GLN A 172 -14.44 18.88 29.29
N SER A 173 -13.23 19.40 29.21
CA SER A 173 -12.21 19.36 30.27
C SER A 173 -11.33 20.60 30.25
N ASP A 174 -10.75 20.97 31.38
CA ASP A 174 -9.66 21.95 31.45
C ASP A 174 -8.28 21.30 31.20
N THR A 175 -8.27 19.99 31.00
CA THR A 175 -7.07 19.24 30.63
C THR A 175 -7.22 18.66 29.22
N LYS A 176 -6.19 18.90 28.40
CA LYS A 176 -6.08 18.29 27.07
C LYS A 176 -5.98 16.76 27.20
N LEU A 177 -6.75 16.06 26.38
CA LEU A 177 -6.62 14.61 26.27
C LEU A 177 -5.35 14.30 25.47
N GLU A 178 -4.45 13.56 26.07
CA GLU A 178 -3.20 13.12 25.44
C GLU A 178 -3.03 11.62 25.61
N LYS A 179 -2.52 10.99 24.56
CA LYS A 179 -2.18 9.58 24.58
C LYS A 179 -0.97 9.39 25.50
N GLU A 180 -1.08 8.45 26.46
CA GLU A 180 0.10 8.08 27.23
C GLU A 180 1.12 7.37 26.33
N ILE A 181 2.35 7.85 26.34
CA ILE A 181 3.45 7.34 25.53
C ILE A 181 4.44 6.61 26.42
N PHE A 182 4.86 5.44 25.99
CA PHE A 182 6.05 4.78 26.51
C PHE A 182 7.23 5.09 25.60
N ALA A 183 8.35 5.54 26.18
CA ALA A 183 9.56 5.88 25.46
C ALA A 183 10.73 5.02 25.92
N LYS A 184 11.34 4.28 24.99
CA LYS A 184 12.61 3.61 25.21
C LYS A 184 13.75 4.40 24.60
N ARG A 185 14.83 4.66 25.38
CA ARG A 185 16.08 5.27 24.92
C ARG A 185 17.18 4.22 24.86
N MET A 186 17.98 4.26 23.81
CA MET A 186 19.12 3.36 23.63
C MET A 186 20.18 3.96 22.75
N LEU A 187 21.45 3.59 22.96
CA LEU A 187 22.55 3.96 22.07
C LEU A 187 22.49 3.08 20.82
N VAL A 188 22.61 3.68 19.63
CA VAL A 188 22.79 2.92 18.39
C VAL A 188 24.22 2.41 18.34
N THR A 189 24.38 1.10 18.51
CA THR A 189 25.71 0.46 18.59
C THR A 189 26.10 -0.31 17.32
N HIS A 190 25.13 -0.71 16.50
CA HIS A 190 25.29 -1.54 15.31
C HIS A 190 24.34 -1.13 14.19
N ARG A 191 24.48 -1.77 13.04
CA ARG A 191 23.81 -1.43 11.79
C ARG A 191 22.29 -1.55 11.81
N TYR A 192 21.73 -2.54 12.51
CA TYR A 192 20.30 -2.83 12.50
C TYR A 192 19.66 -2.70 13.88
N LEU A 193 18.51 -2.05 13.97
CA LEU A 193 17.59 -2.14 15.08
C LEU A 193 16.61 -3.29 14.80
N ASN A 194 16.51 -4.25 15.71
CA ASN A 194 15.59 -5.39 15.64
C ASN A 194 14.34 -5.09 16.47
N ILE A 195 13.17 -5.35 15.89
CA ILE A 195 11.84 -5.06 16.46
C ILE A 195 11.03 -6.35 16.45
N PRO A 196 10.46 -6.78 17.61
CA PRO A 196 9.68 -8.00 17.71
C PRO A 196 8.27 -7.78 17.17
N VAL A 197 7.77 -8.73 16.35
CA VAL A 197 6.44 -8.69 15.72
C VAL A 197 5.61 -9.90 16.14
N LYS A 198 4.33 -9.68 16.43
CA LYS A 198 3.32 -10.70 16.73
C LYS A 198 2.15 -10.54 15.77
N MET A 199 2.00 -11.47 14.83
CA MET A 199 0.92 -11.44 13.84
C MET A 199 -0.46 -11.41 14.50
N GLY A 200 -1.31 -10.50 14.05
CA GLY A 200 -2.65 -10.29 14.60
C GLY A 200 -2.67 -9.52 15.92
N ALA A 201 -1.51 -9.06 16.43
CA ALA A 201 -1.49 -8.13 17.55
C ALA A 201 -2.05 -6.76 17.12
N VAL A 202 -2.32 -5.94 18.11
CA VAL A 202 -2.74 -4.56 17.86
C VAL A 202 -1.64 -3.81 17.11
N ILE A 203 -2.02 -3.16 16.01
CA ILE A 203 -1.13 -2.30 15.26
C ILE A 203 -0.89 -1.03 16.07
N GLU A 204 0.36 -0.80 16.45
CA GLU A 204 0.77 0.38 17.19
C GLU A 204 1.52 1.35 16.28
N GLN A 205 1.23 2.66 16.43
CA GLN A 205 2.06 3.71 15.85
C GLN A 205 3.35 3.79 16.65
N MET A 206 4.48 3.67 15.97
CA MET A 206 5.81 3.78 16.56
C MET A 206 6.61 4.88 15.88
N ASP A 207 7.13 5.81 16.67
CA ASP A 207 7.95 6.92 16.21
C ASP A 207 9.39 6.74 16.70
N ILE A 208 10.35 6.96 15.81
CA ILE A 208 11.79 6.85 16.10
C ILE A 208 12.44 8.22 15.93
N TRP A 209 13.15 8.63 16.97
CA TRP A 209 13.77 9.94 17.10
C TRP A 209 15.28 9.84 17.28
N ILE A 210 16.01 10.77 16.65
CA ILE A 210 17.41 11.07 16.94
C ILE A 210 17.47 12.53 17.40
N GLY A 211 17.80 12.76 18.67
CA GLY A 211 17.59 14.06 19.30
C GLY A 211 16.13 14.48 19.22
N ASP A 212 15.86 15.69 18.67
CA ASP A 212 14.52 16.24 18.47
C ASP A 212 13.96 15.98 17.05
N LYS A 213 14.68 15.25 16.20
CA LYS A 213 14.26 14.92 14.85
C LYS A 213 13.64 13.55 14.81
N MET A 214 12.35 13.45 14.40
CA MET A 214 11.74 12.17 14.02
C MET A 214 12.37 11.70 12.70
N VAL A 215 13.00 10.54 12.74
CA VAL A 215 13.72 9.96 11.58
C VAL A 215 12.94 8.85 10.90
N ARG A 216 12.01 8.21 11.62
CA ARG A 216 11.06 7.22 11.08
C ARG A 216 9.76 7.25 11.87
N ASN A 217 8.69 6.95 11.18
CA ASN A 217 7.41 6.57 11.79
C ASN A 217 6.91 5.30 11.10
N MET A 218 6.25 4.42 11.84
CA MET A 218 5.78 3.15 11.31
C MET A 218 4.64 2.59 12.15
N GLU A 219 3.87 1.72 11.53
CA GLU A 219 2.80 0.94 12.14
C GLU A 219 3.26 -0.50 12.28
N VAL A 220 3.26 -1.05 13.50
CA VAL A 220 3.80 -2.38 13.79
C VAL A 220 2.88 -3.17 14.71
N GLU A 221 2.66 -4.44 14.39
CA GLU A 221 2.04 -5.41 15.29
C GLU A 221 3.08 -5.85 16.35
N LEU A 222 3.28 -5.04 17.40
CA LEU A 222 4.34 -5.26 18.38
C LEU A 222 4.10 -6.54 19.22
N GLY A 223 5.13 -7.39 19.28
CA GLY A 223 5.13 -8.63 20.05
C GLY A 223 5.80 -8.50 21.41
N GLY A 224 5.02 -8.27 22.50
CA GLY A 224 5.56 -8.19 23.85
C GLY A 224 5.99 -9.54 24.40
N ASP A 225 5.15 -10.57 24.27
CA ASP A 225 5.43 -11.95 24.63
C ASP A 225 5.58 -12.81 23.38
N GLU A 226 6.59 -13.68 23.34
CA GLU A 226 6.79 -14.67 22.27
C GLU A 226 6.50 -14.12 20.85
N PRO A 227 7.35 -13.25 20.33
CA PRO A 227 7.18 -12.71 18.97
C PRO A 227 7.22 -13.83 17.93
N ASP A 228 6.38 -13.75 16.90
CA ASP A 228 6.35 -14.74 15.82
C ASP A 228 7.57 -14.61 14.91
N TYR A 229 8.07 -13.39 14.73
CA TYR A 229 9.28 -13.08 13.96
C TYR A 229 9.83 -11.70 14.30
N TRP A 230 10.96 -11.36 13.69
CA TRP A 230 11.62 -10.08 13.88
C TRP A 230 11.72 -9.32 12.56
N VAL A 231 11.53 -8.02 12.63
CA VAL A 231 11.80 -7.08 11.54
C VAL A 231 12.96 -6.17 11.90
N THR A 232 13.55 -5.53 10.91
CA THR A 232 14.74 -4.68 11.11
C THR A 232 14.59 -3.33 10.46
N LEU A 233 15.09 -2.31 11.14
CA LEU A 233 15.35 -1.00 10.57
C LEU A 233 16.86 -0.79 10.46
N GLU A 234 17.38 -0.41 9.29
CA GLU A 234 18.78 -0.01 9.15
C GLU A 234 19.01 1.34 9.82
N VAL A 235 19.93 1.37 10.80
CA VAL A 235 20.24 2.53 11.64
C VAL A 235 21.70 2.92 11.59
N LYS A 236 22.45 2.44 10.59
CA LYS A 236 23.90 2.65 10.43
C LYS A 236 24.32 4.12 10.45
N ASP A 237 23.48 5.01 9.89
CA ASP A 237 23.79 6.44 9.78
C ASP A 237 23.70 7.18 11.12
N TRP A 238 23.18 6.49 12.16
CA TRP A 238 23.03 7.02 13.50
C TRP A 238 23.89 6.31 14.55
N ILE A 239 24.84 5.48 14.13
CA ILE A 239 25.76 4.78 15.07
C ILE A 239 26.47 5.80 15.95
N GLY A 240 26.48 5.56 17.27
CA GLY A 240 27.02 6.46 18.28
C GLY A 240 26.05 7.53 18.79
N GLN A 241 24.85 7.63 18.24
CA GLN A 241 23.81 8.56 18.71
C GLN A 241 22.77 7.85 19.59
N GLU A 242 22.12 8.61 20.47
CA GLU A 242 20.96 8.12 21.22
C GLU A 242 19.74 8.07 20.32
N LEU A 243 19.09 6.91 20.27
CA LEU A 243 17.83 6.68 19.61
C LEU A 243 16.72 6.57 20.65
N ARG A 244 15.60 7.27 20.43
CA ARG A 244 14.39 7.21 21.23
C ARG A 244 13.27 6.60 20.41
N ILE A 245 12.65 5.52 20.93
CA ILE A 245 11.48 4.87 20.34
C ILE A 245 10.27 5.22 21.20
N GLU A 246 9.22 5.71 20.58
CA GLU A 246 7.96 6.08 21.22
C GLU A 246 6.80 5.31 20.62
N ALA A 247 5.92 4.79 21.48
CA ALA A 247 4.64 4.20 21.09
C ALA A 247 3.60 4.36 22.22
N SER A 248 2.34 4.03 21.97
CA SER A 248 1.29 4.09 22.99
C SER A 248 1.66 3.23 24.19
N LYS A 249 1.45 3.76 25.39
CA LYS A 249 1.77 3.03 26.62
C LYS A 249 0.77 1.90 26.85
N SER A 250 1.27 0.69 26.86
CA SER A 250 0.55 -0.51 27.32
C SER A 250 1.58 -1.54 27.81
N PRO A 251 1.19 -2.53 28.63
CA PRO A 251 2.10 -3.58 29.09
C PRO A 251 2.77 -4.33 27.93
N ASN A 252 2.02 -4.66 26.89
CA ASN A 252 2.56 -5.33 25.69
C ASN A 252 3.58 -4.45 24.94
N VAL A 253 3.29 -3.16 24.75
CA VAL A 253 4.20 -2.21 24.10
C VAL A 253 5.48 -2.02 24.91
N GLU A 254 5.36 -1.81 26.24
CA GLU A 254 6.53 -1.67 27.12
C GLU A 254 7.43 -2.90 27.02
N GLN A 255 6.86 -4.09 27.03
CA GLN A 255 7.60 -5.34 26.93
C GLN A 255 8.24 -5.50 25.54
N ALA A 256 7.51 -5.22 24.45
CA ALA A 256 8.02 -5.31 23.09
C ALA A 256 9.18 -4.31 22.88
N LEU A 257 9.01 -3.05 23.27
CA LEU A 257 10.07 -2.06 23.11
C LEU A 257 11.30 -2.40 23.96
N ASN A 258 11.12 -2.97 25.16
CA ASN A 258 12.24 -3.44 25.98
C ASN A 258 13.06 -4.56 25.32
N GLN A 259 12.47 -5.35 24.44
CA GLN A 259 13.15 -6.38 23.67
C GLN A 259 13.89 -5.84 22.44
N CYS A 260 13.60 -4.63 21.94
CA CYS A 260 14.32 -4.03 20.84
C CYS A 260 15.82 -3.89 21.15
N PHE A 261 16.69 -4.24 20.21
CA PHE A 261 18.15 -4.13 20.36
C PHE A 261 18.85 -3.91 19.03
N CYS A 262 20.10 -3.38 19.06
CA CYS A 262 20.93 -3.25 17.88
C CYS A 262 21.80 -4.48 17.66
N SER A 263 22.02 -4.85 16.37
CA SER A 263 22.94 -5.91 15.94
C SER A 263 23.57 -5.60 14.60
N GLU A 264 24.71 -6.24 14.30
CA GLU A 264 25.40 -6.07 13.02
C GLU A 264 24.65 -6.74 11.85
N THR A 265 23.95 -7.84 12.11
CA THR A 265 23.11 -8.55 11.15
C THR A 265 21.67 -8.62 11.66
N PRO A 266 20.66 -8.71 10.77
CA PRO A 266 19.29 -8.93 11.18
C PRO A 266 19.13 -10.15 12.07
N LYS A 267 18.32 -10.05 13.12
CA LYS A 267 17.95 -11.24 13.90
C LYS A 267 17.24 -12.24 12.97
N GLU A 268 17.55 -13.51 13.10
CA GLU A 268 17.02 -14.59 12.26
C GLU A 268 17.46 -14.55 10.78
N GLU A 269 18.52 -13.81 10.42
CA GLU A 269 19.04 -13.76 9.04
C GLU A 269 19.28 -15.17 8.45
N ASN A 270 19.71 -16.12 9.28
CA ASN A 270 19.93 -17.51 8.89
C ASN A 270 18.64 -18.28 8.50
N LEU A 271 17.45 -17.75 8.79
CA LEU A 271 16.15 -18.31 8.44
C LEU A 271 15.55 -17.67 7.17
N PHE A 272 16.11 -16.58 6.66
CA PHE A 272 15.61 -15.90 5.47
C PHE A 272 15.55 -16.83 4.26
N TYR A 273 14.43 -16.78 3.52
CA TYR A 273 14.14 -17.60 2.34
C TYR A 273 14.08 -19.13 2.59
N LYS A 274 14.00 -19.56 3.86
CA LYS A 274 13.89 -20.98 4.25
C LYS A 274 12.52 -21.36 4.80
N GLU A 275 11.59 -20.45 4.78
CA GLU A 275 10.24 -20.64 5.30
C GLU A 275 9.47 -21.73 4.51
N PRO A 276 8.61 -22.52 5.16
CA PRO A 276 7.92 -23.65 4.53
C PRO A 276 7.13 -23.30 3.26
N LEU A 277 6.47 -22.13 3.26
CA LEU A 277 5.64 -21.68 2.13
C LEU A 277 6.39 -20.73 1.17
N ARG A 278 7.73 -20.60 1.29
CA ARG A 278 8.51 -19.72 0.41
C ARG A 278 8.42 -20.19 -1.05
N PRO A 279 7.91 -19.34 -1.97
CA PRO A 279 7.91 -19.64 -3.40
C PRO A 279 9.30 -19.98 -3.92
N LYS A 280 9.39 -20.99 -4.79
CA LYS A 280 10.68 -21.47 -5.34
C LYS A 280 11.12 -20.71 -6.58
N VAL A 281 10.20 -20.03 -7.25
CA VAL A 281 10.44 -19.45 -8.57
C VAL A 281 9.91 -18.02 -8.72
N HIS A 282 9.02 -17.55 -7.85
CA HIS A 282 8.54 -16.18 -7.83
C HIS A 282 9.33 -15.33 -6.84
N PHE A 283 9.60 -14.07 -7.20
CA PHE A 283 10.22 -13.13 -6.28
C PHE A 283 9.28 -12.80 -5.13
N THR A 284 9.81 -12.82 -3.91
CA THR A 284 9.16 -12.38 -2.67
C THR A 284 10.18 -11.59 -1.86
N SER A 285 9.73 -10.61 -1.05
CA SER A 285 10.59 -9.95 -0.07
C SER A 285 11.04 -10.94 1.01
N ARG A 286 12.19 -10.69 1.63
CA ARG A 286 12.69 -11.54 2.73
C ARG A 286 11.79 -11.55 3.95
N ARG A 287 11.16 -10.40 4.23
CA ARG A 287 10.20 -10.15 5.31
C ARG A 287 9.15 -9.16 4.84
N GLY A 288 8.00 -9.14 5.50
CA GLY A 288 6.97 -8.14 5.32
C GLY A 288 6.07 -8.35 4.11
N TRP A 289 5.28 -7.34 3.78
CA TRP A 289 4.35 -7.32 2.66
C TRP A 289 4.99 -6.67 1.43
N LEU A 290 4.72 -7.20 0.25
CA LEU A 290 5.01 -6.53 -1.02
C LEU A 290 3.75 -6.41 -1.89
N ASN A 291 3.67 -5.37 -2.74
CA ASN A 291 2.66 -5.28 -3.79
C ASN A 291 3.25 -4.75 -5.11
N ASP A 292 2.87 -3.59 -5.62
CA ASP A 292 3.20 -3.13 -6.97
C ASP A 292 4.71 -3.19 -7.29
N PRO A 293 5.10 -3.70 -8.47
CA PRO A 293 6.44 -3.46 -8.99
C PRO A 293 6.61 -1.99 -9.32
N ASN A 294 7.72 -1.40 -8.88
CA ASN A 294 8.05 0.00 -9.06
C ASN A 294 9.39 0.16 -9.75
N GLY A 295 9.59 1.30 -10.40
CA GLY A 295 10.90 1.73 -10.82
C GLY A 295 11.66 0.73 -11.67
N LEU A 296 10.99 -0.11 -12.44
CA LEU A 296 11.62 -1.13 -13.27
C LEU A 296 12.56 -0.48 -14.28
N VAL A 297 13.88 -0.71 -14.12
CA VAL A 297 14.91 -0.11 -14.99
C VAL A 297 16.08 -1.08 -15.20
N TRP A 298 16.56 -1.13 -16.44
CA TRP A 298 17.87 -1.76 -16.70
C TRP A 298 18.95 -0.70 -16.67
N HIS A 299 20.02 -0.96 -15.91
CA HIS A 299 21.13 -0.05 -15.81
C HIS A 299 22.44 -0.81 -15.59
N GLU A 300 23.42 -0.57 -16.46
CA GLU A 300 24.81 -1.10 -16.37
C GLU A 300 24.90 -2.60 -16.06
N GLY A 301 24.13 -3.42 -16.77
CA GLY A 301 24.15 -4.88 -16.64
C GLY A 301 23.26 -5.44 -15.54
N GLU A 302 22.48 -4.62 -14.87
CA GLU A 302 21.54 -5.03 -13.83
C GLU A 302 20.09 -4.66 -14.18
N TRP A 303 19.18 -5.58 -13.96
CA TRP A 303 17.74 -5.36 -13.93
C TRP A 303 17.36 -4.99 -12.50
N HIS A 304 16.85 -3.80 -12.29
CA HIS A 304 16.40 -3.33 -10.99
C HIS A 304 14.90 -3.54 -10.86
N LEU A 305 14.49 -4.16 -9.78
CA LEU A 305 13.11 -4.31 -9.35
C LEU A 305 12.97 -3.56 -8.03
N PHE A 306 12.35 -2.38 -8.07
CA PHE A 306 11.82 -1.78 -6.86
C PHE A 306 10.37 -2.26 -6.70
N TYR A 307 9.85 -2.19 -5.48
CA TYR A 307 8.48 -2.65 -5.20
C TYR A 307 7.91 -1.95 -3.98
N GLN A 308 6.60 -1.81 -3.93
CA GLN A 308 5.90 -1.38 -2.74
C GLN A 308 6.15 -2.38 -1.63
N HIS A 309 6.59 -1.90 -0.47
CA HIS A 309 7.01 -2.75 0.64
C HIS A 309 6.52 -2.20 1.98
N ASN A 310 5.91 -3.06 2.81
CA ASN A 310 5.83 -2.86 4.24
C ASN A 310 6.91 -3.71 4.91
N PRO A 311 8.04 -3.16 5.31
CA PRO A 311 9.13 -3.94 5.92
C PRO A 311 8.86 -4.36 7.36
N TYR A 312 7.78 -3.85 7.98
CA TYR A 312 7.50 -4.00 9.41
C TYR A 312 6.30 -4.90 9.72
N GLY A 313 5.62 -5.43 8.71
CA GLY A 313 4.45 -6.31 8.88
C GLY A 313 4.03 -6.99 7.59
N CYS A 314 3.26 -8.08 7.71
CA CYS A 314 2.80 -8.91 6.60
C CYS A 314 1.45 -8.46 6.01
N ILE A 315 1.01 -7.26 6.35
CA ILE A 315 -0.19 -6.60 5.83
C ILE A 315 0.19 -5.32 5.09
N TRP A 316 -0.71 -4.81 4.27
CA TRP A 316 -0.53 -3.54 3.58
C TRP A 316 -0.40 -2.38 4.58
N GLY A 317 0.59 -1.53 4.43
CA GLY A 317 0.89 -0.38 5.29
C GLY A 317 2.32 0.10 5.10
N ASN A 318 2.77 1.15 5.79
CA ASN A 318 4.15 1.66 5.82
C ASN A 318 4.84 1.78 4.45
N MET A 319 4.10 2.10 3.40
CA MET A 319 4.59 2.00 2.03
C MET A 319 5.94 2.69 1.82
N THR A 320 6.91 1.87 1.52
CA THR A 320 8.33 2.12 1.29
C THR A 320 8.71 1.47 -0.03
N TRP A 321 9.78 1.84 -0.67
CA TRP A 321 10.28 1.07 -1.82
C TRP A 321 11.36 0.07 -1.37
N GLY A 322 11.04 -1.23 -1.48
CA GLY A 322 12.03 -2.29 -1.45
C GLY A 322 12.82 -2.33 -2.77
N HIS A 323 14.01 -2.90 -2.76
CA HIS A 323 14.90 -2.96 -3.93
C HIS A 323 15.55 -4.32 -4.08
N ALA A 324 15.46 -4.90 -5.27
CA ALA A 324 16.19 -6.10 -5.68
C ALA A 324 16.81 -5.90 -7.04
N VAL A 325 17.89 -6.66 -7.32
CA VAL A 325 18.58 -6.64 -8.61
C VAL A 325 18.74 -8.05 -9.16
N SER A 326 18.79 -8.16 -10.48
CA SER A 326 19.09 -9.38 -11.21
C SER A 326 19.98 -9.09 -12.41
N ARG A 327 20.87 -10.03 -12.77
CA ARG A 327 21.64 -9.96 -14.01
C ARG A 327 20.99 -10.74 -15.15
N ASP A 328 19.99 -11.55 -14.83
CA ASP A 328 19.40 -12.52 -15.76
C ASP A 328 17.88 -12.66 -15.67
N LEU A 329 17.18 -11.76 -14.95
CA LEU A 329 15.71 -11.79 -14.76
C LEU A 329 15.17 -13.05 -14.05
N ALA A 330 16.02 -14.02 -13.75
CA ALA A 330 15.66 -15.29 -13.10
C ALA A 330 16.13 -15.37 -11.64
N HIS A 331 17.33 -14.88 -11.37
CA HIS A 331 17.94 -14.90 -10.03
C HIS A 331 18.01 -13.47 -9.48
N TRP A 332 17.36 -13.27 -8.34
CA TRP A 332 17.22 -11.96 -7.70
C TRP A 332 18.00 -11.88 -6.40
N THR A 333 18.63 -10.74 -6.17
CA THR A 333 19.27 -10.39 -4.90
C THR A 333 18.58 -9.17 -4.31
N GLU A 334 17.97 -9.33 -3.14
CA GLU A 334 17.35 -8.23 -2.41
C GLU A 334 18.41 -7.38 -1.71
N LEU A 335 18.35 -6.07 -1.89
CA LEU A 335 19.30 -5.11 -1.35
C LEU A 335 18.80 -4.37 -0.10
N GLY A 336 17.48 -4.39 0.14
CA GLY A 336 16.82 -3.69 1.24
C GLY A 336 15.94 -2.54 0.75
N ASP A 337 15.52 -1.68 1.65
CA ASP A 337 14.63 -0.57 1.36
C ASP A 337 15.42 0.70 1.04
N VAL A 338 14.92 1.52 0.10
CA VAL A 338 15.67 2.67 -0.44
C VAL A 338 14.94 4.00 -0.33
N LEU A 339 13.62 4.04 -0.45
CA LEU A 339 12.81 5.24 -0.31
C LEU A 339 11.82 5.04 0.83
N HIS A 340 11.92 5.84 1.86
CA HIS A 340 11.14 5.73 3.08
C HIS A 340 10.12 6.86 3.21
N PRO A 341 9.00 6.66 3.93
CA PRO A 341 8.06 7.71 4.28
C PRO A 341 8.77 8.96 4.83
N ASP A 342 8.29 10.13 4.42
CA ASP A 342 8.82 11.42 4.83
C ASP A 342 7.69 12.38 5.24
N SER A 343 7.98 13.67 5.33
CA SER A 343 7.02 14.72 5.70
C SER A 343 5.88 14.93 4.69
N LEU A 344 5.96 14.34 3.49
CA LEU A 344 4.90 14.39 2.47
C LEU A 344 4.03 13.12 2.49
N GLY A 345 4.45 12.07 3.18
CA GLY A 345 3.69 10.83 3.35
C GLY A 345 4.47 9.56 3.03
N PRO A 346 3.78 8.42 3.05
CA PRO A 346 4.30 7.16 2.52
C PRO A 346 4.66 7.28 1.04
N ILE A 347 5.56 6.40 0.58
CA ILE A 347 6.04 6.40 -0.80
C ILE A 347 5.21 5.39 -1.60
N PHE A 348 4.26 5.89 -2.41
CA PHE A 348 3.46 5.06 -3.30
C PHE A 348 4.16 4.80 -4.62
N SER A 349 3.48 4.08 -5.52
CA SER A 349 4.04 3.58 -6.76
C SER A 349 4.58 4.68 -7.69
N GLY A 350 5.47 4.29 -8.56
CA GLY A 350 6.14 5.17 -9.49
C GLY A 350 7.13 4.44 -10.38
N SER A 351 7.99 5.17 -11.06
CA SER A 351 8.94 4.66 -12.05
C SER A 351 10.35 5.21 -11.85
N VAL A 352 11.34 4.50 -12.39
CA VAL A 352 12.74 4.97 -12.44
C VAL A 352 13.17 5.13 -13.89
N VAL A 353 13.88 6.22 -14.16
CA VAL A 353 14.49 6.51 -15.45
C VAL A 353 15.99 6.75 -15.33
N VAL A 354 16.71 6.54 -16.43
CA VAL A 354 18.14 6.85 -16.55
C VAL A 354 18.28 8.23 -17.18
N ASP A 355 18.70 9.23 -16.41
CA ASP A 355 18.92 10.59 -16.95
C ASP A 355 20.29 10.71 -17.63
N LYS A 356 20.39 10.14 -18.82
CA LYS A 356 21.62 10.13 -19.64
C LYS A 356 22.10 11.53 -20.06
N LYS A 357 21.21 12.52 -20.02
CA LYS A 357 21.48 13.88 -20.47
C LYS A 357 21.71 14.86 -19.32
N ASN A 358 21.68 14.36 -18.09
CA ASN A 358 21.77 15.18 -16.87
C ASN A 358 20.77 16.34 -16.88
N THR A 359 19.53 16.06 -17.26
CA THR A 359 18.47 17.08 -17.35
C THR A 359 18.06 17.57 -15.97
N LEU A 360 18.18 16.73 -14.93
CA LEU A 360 17.97 17.08 -13.53
C LEU A 360 19.12 17.95 -12.96
N GLY A 361 20.31 17.88 -13.57
CA GLY A 361 21.47 18.66 -13.16
C GLY A 361 22.20 18.11 -11.92
N CYS A 362 21.95 16.85 -11.52
CA CYS A 362 22.52 16.24 -10.31
C CYS A 362 23.76 15.37 -10.59
N GLN A 363 24.17 15.17 -11.84
CA GLN A 363 25.30 14.33 -12.21
C GLN A 363 26.59 14.80 -11.56
N GLN A 364 27.35 13.86 -11.02
CA GLN A 364 28.71 14.10 -10.45
C GLN A 364 29.69 13.17 -11.14
N ASN A 365 30.92 13.64 -11.37
CA ASN A 365 32.04 12.82 -11.92
C ASN A 365 31.75 12.11 -13.26
N GLY A 366 30.69 12.47 -13.97
CA GLY A 366 30.29 11.83 -15.23
C GLY A 366 29.44 10.56 -15.05
N ASP A 367 29.06 10.19 -13.81
CA ASP A 367 28.22 9.04 -13.53
C ASP A 367 26.77 9.29 -13.99
N THR A 368 26.13 8.25 -14.50
CA THR A 368 24.74 8.34 -14.94
C THR A 368 23.79 8.34 -13.73
N VAL A 369 22.82 9.27 -13.74
CA VAL A 369 21.86 9.43 -12.65
C VAL A 369 20.64 8.54 -12.88
N LEU A 370 20.26 7.76 -11.87
CA LEU A 370 18.93 7.16 -11.79
C LEU A 370 17.97 8.14 -11.09
N VAL A 371 16.82 8.40 -11.68
CA VAL A 371 15.80 9.27 -11.10
C VAL A 371 14.52 8.49 -10.89
N ALA A 372 14.08 8.37 -9.63
CA ALA A 372 12.77 7.87 -9.26
C ALA A 372 11.75 9.01 -9.31
N VAL A 373 10.59 8.76 -9.90
CA VAL A 373 9.42 9.63 -9.85
C VAL A 373 8.30 8.83 -9.22
N TYR A 374 7.75 9.30 -8.11
CA TYR A 374 6.83 8.54 -7.27
C TYR A 374 5.74 9.42 -6.65
N THR A 375 4.71 8.79 -6.12
CA THR A 375 3.67 9.49 -5.38
C THR A 375 4.03 9.57 -3.91
N SER A 376 4.08 10.79 -3.36
CA SER A 376 4.02 11.05 -1.92
C SER A 376 2.56 10.98 -1.49
N ALA A 377 2.20 9.95 -0.72
CA ALA A 377 0.82 9.62 -0.39
C ALA A 377 0.37 10.33 0.90
N GLY A 378 0.26 11.65 0.85
CA GLY A 378 -0.40 12.41 1.91
C GLY A 378 -1.80 11.86 2.17
N GLY A 379 -2.25 11.86 3.43
CA GLY A 379 -3.50 11.23 3.84
C GLY A 379 -3.37 9.79 4.35
N PHE A 380 -2.28 9.08 4.03
CA PHE A 380 -2.05 7.69 4.42
C PHE A 380 -1.04 7.49 5.56
N GLY A 381 -0.27 8.48 5.92
CA GLY A 381 0.62 8.42 7.08
C GLY A 381 0.00 9.08 8.31
N TYR A 382 0.27 8.54 9.49
CA TYR A 382 -0.25 9.08 10.76
C TYR A 382 0.01 10.59 10.91
N HIS A 383 1.24 11.03 10.64
CA HIS A 383 1.61 12.44 10.75
C HIS A 383 1.26 13.30 9.52
N THR A 384 0.88 12.69 8.41
CA THR A 384 0.62 13.35 7.11
C THR A 384 -0.83 13.25 6.64
N ARG A 385 -1.76 12.82 7.53
CA ARG A 385 -3.18 12.62 7.23
C ARG A 385 -3.90 13.86 6.70
N HIS A 386 -3.39 15.06 7.00
CA HIS A 386 -3.93 16.33 6.55
C HIS A 386 -3.49 16.73 5.14
N LEU A 387 -2.54 15.99 4.56
CA LEU A 387 -2.02 16.23 3.21
C LEU A 387 -2.79 15.42 2.17
N GLN A 388 -2.52 15.71 0.89
CA GLN A 388 -3.06 14.99 -0.26
C GLN A 388 -1.92 14.43 -1.11
N HIS A 389 -2.24 13.53 -2.06
CA HIS A 389 -1.25 12.96 -2.95
C HIS A 389 -0.61 14.02 -3.84
N SER A 390 0.71 13.97 -3.94
CA SER A 390 1.52 14.80 -4.85
C SER A 390 2.62 13.95 -5.47
N GLN A 391 3.29 14.44 -6.53
CA GLN A 391 4.36 13.67 -7.15
C GLN A 391 5.70 14.24 -6.75
N SER A 392 6.62 13.35 -6.41
CA SER A 392 7.95 13.65 -5.89
C SER A 392 9.03 12.93 -6.67
N ILE A 393 10.27 13.34 -6.52
CA ILE A 393 11.45 12.70 -7.10
C ILE A 393 12.51 12.41 -6.06
N GLY A 394 13.25 11.35 -6.33
CA GLY A 394 14.52 11.04 -5.67
C GLY A 394 15.54 10.63 -6.72
N TYR A 395 16.81 10.70 -6.41
CA TYR A 395 17.87 10.32 -7.35
C TYR A 395 18.98 9.52 -6.68
N SER A 396 19.65 8.70 -7.48
CA SER A 396 20.79 7.90 -7.08
C SER A 396 21.97 8.14 -8.00
N LEU A 397 23.18 8.26 -7.42
CA LEU A 397 24.44 8.45 -8.11
C LEU A 397 25.32 7.18 -8.07
N ASP A 398 24.85 6.12 -7.42
CA ASP A 398 25.58 4.88 -7.16
C ASP A 398 24.80 3.63 -7.59
N LYS A 399 24.19 3.70 -8.77
CA LYS A 399 23.44 2.58 -9.39
C LYS A 399 22.28 2.10 -8.51
N GLY A 400 21.56 3.03 -7.88
CA GLY A 400 20.38 2.74 -7.08
C GLY A 400 20.65 2.17 -5.68
N ARG A 401 21.90 2.19 -5.17
CA ARG A 401 22.21 1.67 -3.84
C ARG A 401 21.84 2.63 -2.73
N ASN A 402 22.06 3.92 -2.97
CA ASN A 402 21.62 4.98 -2.07
C ASN A 402 20.79 6.00 -2.84
N TRP A 403 19.79 6.56 -2.18
CA TRP A 403 18.88 7.52 -2.78
C TRP A 403 18.82 8.81 -1.98
N VAL A 404 18.74 9.92 -2.69
CA VAL A 404 18.58 11.26 -2.12
C VAL A 404 17.20 11.76 -2.52
N THR A 405 16.37 12.08 -1.53
CA THR A 405 15.09 12.77 -1.76
C THR A 405 15.38 14.20 -2.24
N PHE A 406 14.75 14.61 -3.31
CA PHE A 406 14.95 15.95 -3.85
C PHE A 406 14.37 17.01 -2.92
N SER A 407 15.16 18.02 -2.58
CA SER A 407 14.76 19.05 -1.61
C SER A 407 13.64 19.99 -2.10
N GLY A 408 13.38 20.01 -3.41
CA GLY A 408 12.31 20.79 -4.02
C GLY A 408 10.98 20.03 -4.20
N ASN A 409 10.82 18.87 -3.55
CA ASN A 409 9.56 18.12 -3.60
C ASN A 409 8.41 18.84 -2.89
N PRO A 410 7.15 18.70 -3.37
CA PRO A 410 6.77 17.91 -4.55
C PRO A 410 7.04 18.67 -5.86
N VAL A 411 7.40 17.94 -6.94
CA VAL A 411 7.61 18.51 -8.29
C VAL A 411 6.30 18.65 -9.08
N LEU A 412 5.25 17.95 -8.67
CA LEU A 412 3.90 18.17 -9.18
C LEU A 412 2.94 18.15 -7.98
N PRO A 413 2.24 19.27 -7.69
CA PRO A 413 1.28 19.33 -6.60
C PRO A 413 0.04 18.49 -6.89
N THR A 414 -0.82 18.34 -5.90
CA THR A 414 -2.11 17.68 -6.02
C THR A 414 -2.96 18.29 -7.13
N LEU A 415 -3.42 17.45 -8.04
CA LEU A 415 -4.38 17.80 -9.10
C LEU A 415 -5.79 17.37 -8.71
N VAL A 416 -5.91 16.14 -8.26
CA VAL A 416 -7.08 15.55 -7.64
C VAL A 416 -6.60 14.78 -6.41
N ARG A 417 -7.47 14.54 -5.44
CA ARG A 417 -7.12 14.02 -4.11
C ARG A 417 -6.20 12.79 -4.13
N TYR A 418 -6.45 11.84 -5.02
CA TYR A 418 -5.77 10.56 -5.07
C TYR A 418 -4.99 10.31 -6.37
N ASN A 419 -4.54 11.39 -7.03
CA ASN A 419 -3.68 11.26 -8.23
C ASN A 419 -2.38 10.52 -7.86
N ARG A 420 -2.03 9.46 -8.64
CA ARG A 420 -0.92 8.57 -8.26
C ARG A 420 -0.29 7.82 -9.42
N ASP A 421 0.79 7.11 -9.12
CA ASP A 421 1.47 6.12 -9.95
C ASP A 421 2.08 6.72 -11.24
N PRO A 422 2.99 7.70 -11.13
CA PRO A 422 3.59 8.32 -12.29
C PRO A 422 4.49 7.35 -13.06
N LYS A 423 4.24 7.18 -14.36
CA LYS A 423 5.15 6.51 -15.27
C LYS A 423 5.83 7.51 -16.17
N VAL A 424 7.17 7.52 -16.15
CA VAL A 424 7.98 8.47 -16.90
C VAL A 424 8.77 7.76 -18.00
N THR A 425 8.85 8.38 -19.18
CA THR A 425 9.64 7.93 -20.31
C THR A 425 10.26 9.12 -21.06
N TRP A 426 11.38 8.89 -21.75
CA TRP A 426 12.00 9.90 -22.61
C TRP A 426 11.42 9.84 -24.02
N HIS A 427 10.91 10.95 -24.52
CA HIS A 427 10.44 11.09 -25.90
C HIS A 427 11.52 11.73 -26.77
N THR A 428 12.25 10.91 -27.51
CA THR A 428 13.41 11.33 -28.29
C THR A 428 13.08 12.40 -29.34
N PRO A 429 11.95 12.32 -30.10
CA PRO A 429 11.65 13.32 -31.13
C PRO A 429 11.47 14.74 -30.59
N THR A 430 10.88 14.91 -29.41
CA THR A 430 10.68 16.23 -28.78
C THR A 430 11.81 16.63 -27.84
N GLY A 431 12.68 15.66 -27.44
CA GLY A 431 13.74 15.89 -26.45
C GLY A 431 13.19 16.23 -25.07
N ARG A 432 12.09 15.60 -24.65
CA ARG A 432 11.41 15.87 -23.37
C ARG A 432 11.06 14.57 -22.65
N TRP A 433 10.93 14.69 -21.35
CA TRP A 433 10.33 13.68 -20.48
C TRP A 433 8.81 13.73 -20.61
N ILE A 434 8.19 12.57 -20.68
CA ILE A 434 6.75 12.39 -20.68
C ILE A 434 6.39 11.61 -19.42
N MET A 435 5.40 12.09 -18.69
CA MET A 435 4.82 11.40 -17.56
C MET A 435 3.35 11.12 -17.85
N VAL A 436 2.91 9.88 -17.63
CA VAL A 436 1.49 9.54 -17.51
C VAL A 436 1.16 9.33 -16.04
N LEU A 437 0.01 9.84 -15.61
CA LEU A 437 -0.42 9.86 -14.22
C LEU A 437 -1.90 9.46 -14.12
N TYR A 438 -2.22 8.54 -13.25
CA TYR A 438 -3.61 8.27 -12.91
C TYR A 438 -4.20 9.42 -12.08
N LEU A 439 -5.39 9.86 -12.45
CA LEU A 439 -6.11 10.91 -11.72
C LEU A 439 -7.21 10.31 -10.82
N ASP A 440 -8.32 9.94 -11.42
CA ASP A 440 -9.50 9.37 -10.76
C ASP A 440 -10.45 8.80 -11.83
N LYS A 441 -11.31 7.83 -11.47
CA LYS A 441 -12.42 7.34 -12.32
C LYS A 441 -11.99 6.99 -13.75
N GLN A 442 -10.90 6.21 -13.87
CA GLN A 442 -10.34 5.73 -15.14
C GLN A 442 -9.79 6.86 -16.03
N GLU A 443 -9.56 8.05 -15.48
CA GLU A 443 -8.96 9.17 -16.17
C GLU A 443 -7.45 9.24 -15.88
N TYR A 444 -6.70 9.55 -16.94
CA TYR A 444 -5.24 9.68 -16.93
C TYR A 444 -4.84 10.99 -17.60
N ALA A 445 -3.79 11.61 -17.08
CA ALA A 445 -3.20 12.80 -17.67
C ALA A 445 -1.80 12.52 -18.21
N ILE A 446 -1.43 13.21 -19.28
CA ILE A 446 -0.08 13.23 -19.84
C ILE A 446 0.56 14.58 -19.55
N PHE A 447 1.80 14.53 -19.10
CA PHE A 447 2.61 15.73 -18.84
C PHE A 447 3.91 15.66 -19.62
N SER A 448 4.46 16.84 -19.92
CA SER A 448 5.75 17.01 -20.58
C SER A 448 6.67 17.88 -19.72
N SER A 449 7.95 17.48 -19.58
CA SER A 449 8.95 18.22 -18.82
C SER A 449 10.30 18.27 -19.55
N PRO A 450 11.04 19.38 -19.47
CA PRO A 450 12.41 19.43 -19.97
C PRO A 450 13.43 18.81 -19.00
N ASN A 451 13.12 18.71 -17.70
CA ASN A 451 14.10 18.52 -16.64
C ASN A 451 13.64 17.65 -15.45
N LEU A 452 12.50 16.94 -15.57
CA LEU A 452 11.88 16.12 -14.49
C LEU A 452 11.31 16.92 -13.31
N MET A 453 11.48 18.24 -13.28
CA MET A 453 10.99 19.10 -12.20
C MET A 453 9.78 19.94 -12.65
N ASP A 454 9.85 20.53 -13.83
CA ASP A 454 8.84 21.44 -14.37
C ASP A 454 7.89 20.69 -15.31
N TRP A 455 6.71 20.34 -14.85
CA TRP A 455 5.73 19.55 -15.57
C TRP A 455 4.59 20.40 -16.11
N THR A 456 4.24 20.20 -17.37
CA THR A 456 3.09 20.84 -18.04
C THR A 456 2.16 19.76 -18.56
N GLU A 457 0.88 19.81 -18.15
CA GLU A 457 -0.15 18.91 -18.69
C GLU A 457 -0.37 19.18 -20.18
N THR A 458 -0.41 18.13 -21.00
CA THR A 458 -0.52 18.23 -22.45
C THR A 458 -1.72 17.49 -23.01
N ASP A 459 -2.20 16.46 -22.30
CA ASP A 459 -3.34 15.65 -22.74
C ASP A 459 -4.03 14.98 -21.56
N ARG A 460 -5.27 14.57 -21.77
CA ARG A 460 -6.08 13.86 -20.80
C ARG A 460 -7.03 12.91 -21.51
N PHE A 461 -7.13 11.66 -21.04
CA PHE A 461 -7.99 10.65 -21.66
C PHE A 461 -8.44 9.60 -20.64
N LYS A 462 -9.37 8.72 -21.05
CA LYS A 462 -9.85 7.60 -20.23
C LYS A 462 -9.43 6.26 -20.81
N LEU A 463 -9.16 5.31 -19.92
CA LEU A 463 -9.03 3.90 -20.24
C LEU A 463 -10.14 3.14 -19.51
N GLU A 464 -11.25 2.87 -20.23
CA GLU A 464 -12.38 2.14 -19.67
C GLU A 464 -11.98 0.74 -19.21
N GLY A 465 -12.40 0.36 -18.01
CA GLY A 465 -12.15 -0.95 -17.42
C GLY A 465 -10.78 -1.10 -16.77
N ALA A 466 -10.02 -0.02 -16.59
CA ALA A 466 -8.77 -0.01 -15.82
C ALA A 466 -8.64 1.26 -14.97
N ASP A 467 -8.07 1.08 -13.80
CA ASP A 467 -7.71 2.14 -12.88
C ASP A 467 -6.20 2.07 -12.59
N GLU A 468 -5.63 3.10 -11.98
CA GLU A 468 -4.27 3.22 -11.43
C GLU A 468 -3.11 2.61 -12.25
N CYS A 469 -1.89 2.69 -11.74
CA CYS A 469 -0.65 2.11 -12.27
C CYS A 469 -0.54 2.18 -13.80
N PRO A 470 -0.56 3.38 -14.41
CA PRO A 470 -0.40 3.50 -15.86
C PRO A 470 0.99 3.07 -16.29
N ASP A 471 1.08 2.48 -17.50
CA ASP A 471 2.34 2.32 -18.20
C ASP A 471 2.22 2.86 -19.63
N PHE A 472 3.28 3.48 -20.15
CA PHE A 472 3.26 4.14 -21.45
C PHE A 472 4.60 4.01 -22.15
N PHE A 473 4.61 3.34 -23.29
CA PHE A 473 5.84 3.02 -24.01
C PHE A 473 5.63 2.86 -25.51
N GLU A 474 6.69 3.13 -26.27
CA GLU A 474 6.76 2.85 -27.69
C GLU A 474 7.39 1.49 -27.96
N MET A 475 6.89 0.76 -28.95
CA MET A 475 7.48 -0.49 -29.41
C MET A 475 7.26 -0.74 -30.90
N SER A 476 8.13 -1.54 -31.52
CA SER A 476 8.00 -1.98 -32.90
C SER A 476 6.88 -3.01 -33.07
N VAL A 477 6.22 -2.99 -34.23
CA VAL A 477 5.25 -4.02 -34.62
C VAL A 477 6.02 -5.21 -35.19
N THR A 478 5.93 -6.37 -34.51
CA THR A 478 6.79 -7.55 -34.80
C THR A 478 6.72 -8.05 -36.24
N ASN A 479 5.53 -8.03 -36.86
CA ASN A 479 5.33 -8.42 -38.26
C ASN A 479 5.43 -7.22 -39.27
N GLU A 480 5.72 -6.03 -38.78
CA GLU A 480 6.00 -4.82 -39.56
C GLU A 480 7.11 -3.98 -38.88
N PRO A 481 8.37 -4.41 -38.85
CA PRO A 481 9.40 -3.85 -37.94
C PRO A 481 9.70 -2.36 -38.14
N THR A 482 9.36 -1.79 -39.29
CA THR A 482 9.51 -0.35 -39.58
C THR A 482 8.39 0.49 -38.96
N VAL A 483 7.30 -0.13 -38.51
CA VAL A 483 6.16 0.53 -37.89
C VAL A 483 6.35 0.49 -36.37
N ARG A 484 6.28 1.65 -35.71
CA ARG A 484 6.28 1.76 -34.26
C ARG A 484 4.94 2.29 -33.79
N LYS A 485 4.49 1.82 -32.64
CA LYS A 485 3.25 2.24 -31.99
C LYS A 485 3.49 2.50 -30.51
N TRP A 486 2.69 3.40 -29.98
CA TRP A 486 2.61 3.62 -28.56
C TRP A 486 1.55 2.72 -27.93
N VAL A 487 1.88 2.16 -26.78
CA VAL A 487 0.99 1.32 -25.99
C VAL A 487 0.79 2.01 -24.63
N PHE A 488 -0.45 2.12 -24.25
CA PHE A 488 -0.83 2.56 -22.91
C PHE A 488 -1.50 1.41 -22.17
N THR A 489 -1.12 1.14 -20.92
CA THR A 489 -1.76 0.11 -20.08
C THR A 489 -2.16 0.67 -18.73
N GLY A 490 -3.23 0.11 -18.11
CA GLY A 490 -3.57 0.32 -16.71
C GLY A 490 -3.21 -0.90 -15.85
N ALA A 491 -3.43 -0.82 -14.55
CA ALA A 491 -2.98 -1.79 -13.56
C ALA A 491 -3.35 -3.25 -13.87
N ASN A 492 -4.55 -3.49 -14.38
CA ASN A 492 -5.08 -4.83 -14.67
C ASN A 492 -4.70 -5.37 -16.06
N SER A 493 -3.68 -4.80 -16.70
CA SER A 493 -3.22 -5.13 -18.05
C SER A 493 -4.20 -4.82 -19.20
N THR A 494 -5.24 -4.04 -18.97
CA THR A 494 -6.05 -3.47 -20.06
C THR A 494 -5.22 -2.45 -20.81
N TYR A 495 -5.21 -2.50 -22.15
CA TYR A 495 -4.36 -1.64 -22.97
C TYR A 495 -5.07 -0.98 -24.15
N LEU A 496 -4.48 0.12 -24.61
CA LEU A 496 -4.76 0.82 -25.86
C LEU A 496 -3.50 0.84 -26.72
N VAL A 497 -3.66 0.80 -28.03
CA VAL A 497 -2.58 1.03 -29.01
C VAL A 497 -2.92 2.25 -29.83
N GLY A 498 -1.89 3.08 -30.12
CA GLY A 498 -2.09 4.30 -30.87
C GLY A 498 -0.80 4.97 -31.33
N SER A 499 -0.91 6.24 -31.64
CA SER A 499 0.20 7.14 -31.99
C SER A 499 0.32 8.26 -30.95
N PHE A 500 1.56 8.72 -30.73
CA PHE A 500 1.86 9.81 -29.81
C PHE A 500 2.83 10.79 -30.47
N ASP A 501 2.52 12.07 -30.42
CA ASP A 501 3.31 13.15 -31.07
C ASP A 501 4.26 13.86 -30.10
N GLY A 502 4.33 13.39 -28.85
CA GLY A 502 5.07 14.02 -27.75
C GLY A 502 4.20 14.89 -26.84
N TYR A 503 2.93 15.09 -27.21
CA TYR A 503 1.97 15.90 -26.48
C TYR A 503 0.61 15.23 -26.34
N ARG A 504 0.13 14.53 -27.38
CA ARG A 504 -1.21 13.93 -27.43
C ARG A 504 -1.15 12.46 -27.84
N PHE A 505 -1.88 11.63 -27.09
CA PHE A 505 -2.09 10.23 -27.42
C PHE A 505 -3.38 10.05 -28.24
N ARG A 506 -3.25 9.48 -29.43
CA ARG A 506 -4.38 9.19 -30.35
C ARG A 506 -4.55 7.68 -30.42
N THR A 507 -5.56 7.16 -29.74
CA THR A 507 -5.84 5.72 -29.73
C THR A 507 -6.36 5.24 -31.10
N GLU A 508 -5.88 4.09 -31.54
CA GLU A 508 -6.28 3.38 -32.76
C GLU A 508 -7.05 2.09 -32.45
N THR A 509 -7.16 1.72 -31.17
CA THR A 509 -7.88 0.53 -30.72
C THR A 509 -8.91 0.88 -29.64
N LYS A 510 -9.86 -0.03 -29.43
CA LYS A 510 -10.65 -0.05 -28.19
C LYS A 510 -9.83 -0.66 -27.06
N PRO A 511 -10.21 -0.48 -25.78
CA PRO A 511 -9.58 -1.16 -24.68
C PRO A 511 -9.62 -2.68 -24.85
N VAL A 512 -8.49 -3.35 -24.64
CA VAL A 512 -8.32 -4.81 -24.71
C VAL A 512 -7.61 -5.27 -23.47
N LYS A 513 -8.09 -6.33 -22.81
CA LYS A 513 -7.42 -6.95 -21.68
C LYS A 513 -6.40 -7.97 -22.17
N MET A 514 -5.14 -7.83 -21.76
CA MET A 514 -4.05 -8.72 -22.18
C MET A 514 -4.04 -10.03 -21.39
N ASP A 515 -4.19 -9.97 -20.08
CA ASP A 515 -4.19 -11.11 -19.17
C ASP A 515 -5.60 -11.41 -18.64
N SER A 516 -6.03 -12.65 -18.71
CA SER A 516 -7.36 -13.10 -18.26
C SER A 516 -7.32 -13.76 -16.87
N GLY A 517 -6.14 -13.86 -16.25
CA GLY A 517 -5.97 -14.39 -14.90
C GLY A 517 -6.52 -13.44 -13.83
N THR A 518 -6.72 -13.97 -12.63
CA THR A 518 -7.21 -13.20 -11.47
C THR A 518 -6.09 -12.49 -10.72
N ASN A 519 -4.84 -12.93 -10.87
CA ASN A 519 -3.69 -12.51 -10.05
C ASN A 519 -2.57 -11.90 -10.93
N TYR A 520 -2.90 -10.85 -11.66
CA TYR A 520 -1.95 -10.12 -12.50
C TYR A 520 -2.31 -8.64 -12.51
N TYR A 521 -1.75 -7.88 -11.57
CA TYR A 521 -2.14 -6.51 -11.28
C TYR A 521 -0.92 -5.58 -11.16
N ALA A 522 -1.15 -4.25 -11.21
CA ALA A 522 -0.12 -3.21 -11.13
C ALA A 522 1.02 -3.42 -12.13
N VAL A 523 0.67 -3.81 -13.36
CA VAL A 523 1.67 -4.14 -14.40
C VAL A 523 2.57 -2.97 -14.72
N GLN A 524 3.89 -3.21 -14.79
CA GLN A 524 4.86 -2.19 -15.19
C GLN A 524 5.94 -2.78 -16.10
N THR A 525 6.42 -1.99 -17.08
CA THR A 525 7.53 -2.40 -17.95
C THR A 525 8.84 -1.74 -17.55
N TYR A 526 9.94 -2.44 -17.86
CA TYR A 526 11.29 -1.92 -17.68
C TYR A 526 11.58 -0.73 -18.62
N SER A 527 12.11 0.32 -18.03
CA SER A 527 12.74 1.41 -18.79
C SER A 527 14.18 1.05 -19.17
N ASN A 528 14.68 1.63 -20.27
CA ASN A 528 16.06 1.47 -20.73
C ASN A 528 16.51 0.01 -20.99
N ALA A 529 15.57 -0.93 -21.20
CA ALA A 529 15.90 -2.32 -21.50
C ALA A 529 16.77 -2.44 -22.78
N PRO A 530 17.76 -3.35 -22.81
CA PRO A 530 18.60 -3.56 -23.99
C PRO A 530 17.79 -4.18 -25.14
N ASP A 531 18.30 -4.05 -26.38
CA ASP A 531 17.81 -4.70 -27.61
C ASP A 531 16.34 -4.35 -27.96
N ASP A 532 15.85 -3.17 -27.58
CA ASP A 532 14.46 -2.71 -27.74
C ASP A 532 13.41 -3.67 -27.11
N ARG A 533 13.85 -4.53 -26.18
CA ARG A 533 12.97 -5.47 -25.46
C ARG A 533 12.00 -4.72 -24.56
N ARG A 534 10.78 -5.25 -24.48
CA ARG A 534 9.77 -4.74 -23.55
C ARG A 534 9.42 -5.82 -22.53
N ILE A 535 10.04 -5.72 -21.36
CA ILE A 535 9.87 -6.70 -20.26
C ILE A 535 8.92 -6.12 -19.22
N GLN A 536 7.94 -6.91 -18.81
CA GLN A 536 6.90 -6.54 -17.86
C GLN A 536 6.92 -7.46 -16.64
N ILE A 537 6.67 -6.90 -15.45
CA ILE A 537 6.38 -7.63 -14.21
C ILE A 537 5.05 -7.11 -13.64
N ALA A 538 4.34 -7.95 -12.89
CA ALA A 538 3.10 -7.64 -12.20
C ALA A 538 3.13 -8.14 -10.76
N TRP A 539 2.32 -7.56 -9.91
CA TRP A 539 1.98 -8.10 -8.61
C TRP A 539 0.95 -9.23 -8.76
N MET A 540 1.18 -10.36 -8.10
CA MET A 540 0.23 -11.46 -8.01
C MET A 540 -0.70 -11.24 -6.81
N ASN A 541 -1.62 -10.31 -6.95
CA ASN A 541 -2.45 -9.72 -5.88
C ASN A 541 -3.40 -10.68 -5.14
N GLY A 542 -3.58 -11.91 -5.62
CA GLY A 542 -4.34 -12.97 -4.92
C GLY A 542 -3.47 -13.92 -4.10
N SER A 543 -2.15 -13.67 -4.04
CA SER A 543 -1.24 -14.51 -3.24
C SER A 543 -1.45 -14.26 -1.74
N ASN A 544 -1.36 -15.33 -0.94
CA ASN A 544 -1.39 -15.22 0.52
C ASN A 544 -0.56 -16.35 1.13
N PHE A 545 0.28 -16.02 2.10
CA PHE A 545 1.16 -16.95 2.81
C PHE A 545 0.89 -16.85 4.31
N PRO A 546 -0.17 -17.52 4.81
CA PRO A 546 -0.56 -17.44 6.21
C PRO A 546 0.56 -17.94 7.12
N ASP A 547 0.71 -17.29 8.26
CA ASP A 547 1.70 -17.60 9.30
C ASP A 547 3.17 -17.53 8.83
N MET A 548 3.42 -16.87 7.67
CA MET A 548 4.78 -16.62 7.19
C MET A 548 5.19 -15.17 7.48
N PRO A 549 6.48 -14.91 7.77
CA PRO A 549 6.99 -13.57 8.05
C PRO A 549 7.19 -12.73 6.77
N PHE A 550 6.56 -13.11 5.68
CA PHE A 550 6.46 -12.40 4.42
C PHE A 550 5.10 -12.65 3.79
N ASN A 551 4.64 -11.77 2.90
CA ASN A 551 3.39 -11.98 2.19
C ASN A 551 3.46 -11.38 0.79
N GLN A 552 2.68 -11.96 -0.15
CA GLN A 552 2.60 -11.59 -1.55
C GLN A 552 3.84 -11.99 -2.38
N GLN A 553 3.72 -11.91 -3.71
CA GLN A 553 4.78 -12.26 -4.65
C GLN A 553 4.63 -11.53 -5.99
N MET A 554 5.74 -11.45 -6.76
CA MET A 554 5.74 -10.95 -8.13
C MET A 554 5.48 -12.05 -9.15
N SER A 555 4.92 -11.69 -10.29
CA SER A 555 4.83 -12.55 -11.44
C SER A 555 6.22 -12.85 -12.02
N PHE A 556 6.32 -13.84 -12.90
CA PHE A 556 7.48 -13.95 -13.76
C PHE A 556 7.65 -12.73 -14.66
N PRO A 557 8.89 -12.31 -14.97
CA PRO A 557 9.12 -11.38 -16.06
C PRO A 557 8.58 -11.93 -17.37
N ARG A 558 7.82 -11.11 -18.09
CA ARG A 558 7.23 -11.44 -19.39
C ARG A 558 7.73 -10.49 -20.46
N GLU A 559 8.05 -11.00 -21.62
CA GLU A 559 8.40 -10.18 -22.78
C GLU A 559 7.15 -9.90 -23.62
N LEU A 560 6.93 -8.61 -23.92
CA LEU A 560 5.81 -8.14 -24.72
C LEU A 560 6.22 -8.02 -26.18
N THR A 561 5.32 -8.44 -27.08
CA THR A 561 5.45 -8.25 -28.53
C THR A 561 4.14 -7.74 -29.11
N LEU A 562 4.21 -6.75 -30.01
CA LEU A 562 3.04 -6.16 -30.66
C LEU A 562 2.90 -6.68 -32.09
N HIS A 563 1.72 -7.17 -32.42
CA HIS A 563 1.45 -7.73 -33.74
C HIS A 563 0.27 -7.01 -34.39
N ARG A 564 0.41 -6.66 -35.68
CA ARG A 564 -0.74 -6.24 -36.49
C ARG A 564 -1.58 -7.46 -36.86
N VAL A 565 -2.89 -7.32 -36.72
CA VAL A 565 -3.92 -8.30 -37.12
C VAL A 565 -4.98 -7.60 -38.00
N ASP A 566 -5.90 -8.35 -38.61
CA ASP A 566 -6.91 -7.81 -39.54
C ASP A 566 -7.73 -6.64 -38.95
N LYS A 567 -7.97 -6.62 -37.64
CA LYS A 567 -8.79 -5.62 -36.95
C LYS A 567 -8.00 -4.80 -35.92
N GLY A 568 -6.74 -4.45 -36.20
CA GLY A 568 -5.93 -3.60 -35.31
C GLY A 568 -4.65 -4.27 -34.82
N TYR A 569 -4.40 -4.22 -33.51
CA TYR A 569 -3.17 -4.71 -32.92
C TYR A 569 -3.45 -5.62 -31.72
N VAL A 570 -2.61 -6.64 -31.56
CA VAL A 570 -2.63 -7.54 -30.39
C VAL A 570 -1.28 -7.47 -29.70
N LEU A 571 -1.32 -7.16 -28.40
CA LEU A 571 -0.17 -7.24 -27.50
C LEU A 571 -0.09 -8.65 -26.94
N LYS A 572 0.99 -9.37 -27.23
CA LYS A 572 1.27 -10.70 -26.69
C LYS A 572 2.26 -10.61 -25.54
N SER A 573 2.08 -11.46 -24.55
CA SER A 573 2.90 -11.52 -23.36
C SER A 573 3.38 -12.95 -23.13
N MET A 574 4.68 -13.19 -23.12
CA MET A 574 5.29 -14.51 -22.96
C MET A 574 6.35 -14.48 -21.86
N PRO A 575 6.48 -15.53 -21.04
CA PRO A 575 7.59 -15.63 -20.10
C PRO A 575 8.93 -15.42 -20.81
N VAL A 576 9.85 -14.69 -20.18
CA VAL A 576 11.18 -14.43 -20.75
C VAL A 576 11.98 -15.73 -20.89
N ASN A 577 12.82 -15.81 -21.92
CA ASN A 577 13.63 -17.02 -22.18
C ASN A 577 14.62 -17.34 -21.05
N GLU A 578 15.05 -16.35 -20.31
CA GLU A 578 15.99 -16.46 -19.17
C GLU A 578 15.45 -17.36 -18.04
N LEU A 579 14.12 -17.54 -17.94
CA LEU A 579 13.53 -18.50 -16.98
C LEU A 579 14.01 -19.94 -17.21
N ALA A 580 14.52 -20.24 -18.41
CA ALA A 580 15.13 -21.55 -18.67
C ALA A 580 16.34 -21.85 -17.77
N LEU A 581 16.98 -20.82 -17.19
CA LEU A 581 18.06 -20.98 -16.19
C LEU A 581 17.59 -21.65 -14.91
N LEU A 582 16.27 -21.57 -14.61
CA LEU A 582 15.65 -22.24 -13.46
C LEU A 582 15.30 -23.70 -13.73
N TYR A 583 15.40 -24.18 -14.99
CA TYR A 583 14.95 -25.54 -15.34
C TYR A 583 15.94 -26.59 -14.82
N GLY A 584 15.40 -27.53 -14.09
CA GLY A 584 16.12 -28.71 -13.64
C GLY A 584 15.97 -29.90 -14.61
N ARG A 585 15.66 -31.07 -14.08
CA ARG A 585 15.52 -32.30 -14.84
C ARG A 585 14.32 -32.24 -15.79
N LYS A 586 14.53 -32.58 -17.08
CA LYS A 586 13.50 -32.64 -18.11
C LYS A 586 12.88 -34.02 -18.19
N TYR A 587 11.55 -34.07 -18.23
CA TYR A 587 10.76 -35.27 -18.52
C TYR A 587 10.00 -35.05 -19.83
N ILE A 588 9.88 -36.05 -20.67
CA ILE A 588 9.20 -35.96 -21.97
C ILE A 588 8.22 -37.13 -22.08
N TRP A 589 6.98 -36.83 -22.34
CA TRP A 589 5.95 -37.75 -22.70
C TRP A 589 5.55 -37.51 -24.16
N LYS A 590 5.53 -38.54 -24.99
CA LYS A 590 5.19 -38.42 -26.40
C LYS A 590 3.85 -39.12 -26.65
N SER A 591 3.00 -38.50 -27.48
CA SER A 591 1.80 -39.11 -28.05
C SER A 591 0.85 -39.75 -27.02
N LEU A 592 0.48 -38.98 -26.01
CA LEU A 592 -0.50 -39.41 -25.01
C LEU A 592 -1.90 -39.06 -25.51
N VAL A 593 -2.80 -40.08 -25.48
CA VAL A 593 -4.22 -39.85 -25.68
C VAL A 593 -4.81 -39.46 -24.31
N VAL A 594 -5.42 -38.28 -24.22
CA VAL A 594 -6.11 -37.81 -23.02
C VAL A 594 -7.59 -38.16 -23.17
N GLU A 595 -8.08 -39.11 -22.37
CA GLU A 595 -9.47 -39.47 -22.27
C GLU A 595 -10.07 -38.97 -20.95
N GLU A 596 -11.39 -38.86 -20.86
CA GLU A 596 -12.15 -38.25 -19.75
C GLU A 596 -11.77 -38.72 -18.32
N LYS A 597 -11.06 -39.84 -18.19
CA LYS A 597 -10.65 -40.43 -16.91
C LYS A 597 -9.14 -40.65 -16.73
N ASN A 598 -8.31 -40.16 -17.63
CA ASN A 598 -6.86 -40.34 -17.52
C ASN A 598 -6.21 -39.25 -16.66
N CYS A 599 -5.93 -39.56 -15.41
CA CYS A 599 -5.05 -38.75 -14.58
C CYS A 599 -3.58 -39.05 -14.90
N PHE A 600 -2.82 -38.03 -15.25
CA PHE A 600 -1.37 -38.09 -15.27
C PHE A 600 -0.81 -38.13 -13.85
N THR A 601 -0.32 -39.29 -13.43
CA THR A 601 0.53 -39.36 -12.24
C THR A 601 1.98 -39.40 -12.68
N THR A 602 2.72 -38.35 -12.42
CA THR A 602 4.19 -38.35 -12.53
C THR A 602 4.79 -38.24 -11.15
N LYS A 603 5.84 -39.05 -10.92
CA LYS A 603 6.64 -38.94 -9.69
C LYS A 603 7.59 -37.74 -9.82
N LEU A 604 7.06 -36.53 -9.85
CA LEU A 604 7.85 -35.31 -9.72
C LEU A 604 8.16 -35.11 -8.22
N ASN A 605 9.40 -35.26 -7.83
CA ASN A 605 9.89 -35.00 -6.47
C ASN A 605 10.27 -33.53 -6.29
N THR A 606 9.45 -32.61 -6.79
CA THR A 606 9.70 -31.17 -6.69
C THR A 606 8.36 -30.44 -6.58
N PRO A 607 8.25 -29.45 -5.69
CA PRO A 607 7.05 -28.62 -5.57
C PRO A 607 6.92 -27.58 -6.69
N ALA A 608 7.95 -27.39 -7.53
CA ALA A 608 7.93 -26.43 -8.63
C ALA A 608 8.33 -27.14 -9.94
N PHE A 609 7.57 -26.89 -11.01
CA PHE A 609 7.83 -27.43 -12.34
C PHE A 609 7.33 -26.51 -13.44
N TYR A 610 7.94 -26.60 -14.61
CA TYR A 610 7.47 -25.97 -15.84
C TYR A 610 6.87 -27.05 -16.74
N LEU A 611 5.59 -26.90 -17.09
CA LEU A 611 4.89 -27.81 -18.00
C LEU A 611 4.76 -27.15 -19.38
N LYS A 612 5.29 -27.79 -20.41
CA LYS A 612 5.04 -27.42 -21.81
C LYS A 612 4.30 -28.57 -22.48
N THR A 613 3.09 -28.34 -22.92
CA THR A 613 2.28 -29.34 -23.63
C THR A 613 1.86 -28.82 -24.99
N GLY A 614 1.82 -29.72 -25.97
CA GLY A 614 1.19 -29.50 -27.27
C GLY A 614 0.06 -30.53 -27.42
N PHE A 615 -1.11 -30.06 -27.79
CA PHE A 615 -2.26 -30.92 -28.06
C PHE A 615 -2.90 -30.59 -29.39
N ALA A 616 -3.44 -31.62 -30.04
CA ALA A 616 -4.32 -31.46 -31.18
C ALA A 616 -5.75 -31.77 -30.70
N VAL A 617 -6.70 -30.96 -31.16
CA VAL A 617 -8.13 -31.14 -30.86
C VAL A 617 -8.79 -31.68 -32.11
N ASP A 618 -9.34 -32.87 -32.02
CA ASP A 618 -9.95 -33.56 -33.19
C ASP A 618 -11.42 -33.13 -33.42
N SER A 619 -12.06 -32.47 -32.43
CA SER A 619 -13.42 -31.93 -32.57
C SER A 619 -13.58 -30.60 -31.80
N VAL A 620 -14.50 -29.75 -32.26
CA VAL A 620 -14.76 -28.42 -31.68
C VAL A 620 -15.53 -28.46 -30.36
N ASP A 621 -16.04 -29.63 -29.96
CA ASP A 621 -16.86 -29.79 -28.74
C ASP A 621 -16.04 -30.11 -27.48
N ALA A 622 -14.71 -30.14 -27.57
CA ALA A 622 -13.84 -30.40 -26.43
C ALA A 622 -13.57 -29.12 -25.62
N GLN A 623 -13.98 -29.12 -24.38
CA GLN A 623 -13.62 -28.05 -23.42
C GLN A 623 -12.36 -28.48 -22.67
N LEU A 624 -11.27 -27.73 -22.84
CA LEU A 624 -10.03 -27.94 -22.11
C LEU A 624 -9.97 -27.00 -20.88
N SER A 625 -9.85 -27.58 -19.71
CA SER A 625 -9.59 -26.83 -18.48
C SER A 625 -8.19 -27.15 -17.97
N LEU A 626 -7.34 -26.12 -17.84
CA LEU A 626 -6.04 -26.21 -17.18
C LEU A 626 -6.18 -25.68 -15.77
N ILE A 627 -6.06 -26.55 -14.77
CA ILE A 627 -6.05 -26.15 -13.36
C ILE A 627 -4.59 -26.11 -12.91
N HIS A 628 -4.13 -24.93 -12.47
CA HIS A 628 -2.91 -24.80 -11.68
C HIS A 628 -3.24 -25.15 -10.22
N ILE A 629 -2.60 -26.17 -9.70
CA ILE A 629 -2.63 -26.52 -8.28
C ILE A 629 -1.29 -26.12 -7.68
#